data_e1a3cdb47b04e8f5b1ea2c540eaf1d73
#
_entry.id   e1a3cdb47b04e8f5b1ea2c540eaf1d73
#
_cell.length_a   1.000
_cell.length_b   1.000
_cell.length_c   1.000
_cell.angle_alpha   90.00
_cell.angle_beta   90.00
_cell.angle_gamma   90.00
#
_symmetry.space_group_name_H-M   'P 1'
#
loop_
_entity.id
_entity.type
_entity.pdbx_description
1 polymer ?
#
loop_
_entity_poly.entity_id
_entity_poly.type
_entity_poly.pdbx_seq_one_letter_code
_entity_poly.pdbx_strand_id
1 'polypeptide(L)'
;GVAWGIHVWTADTQTPESRKQWQETLEHMAAHKPERVIPGHYLGTPPAGTGAIDFTRDYLQRFEKALAAHKDSAGVINTLKKQYPGLADESSLELSAKVNTGEMKW
;
A
#
# COMPACT_ATOMS: atom_id res chain seq x y z
N GLY A 1 7.18 -5.68 2.60
CA GLY A 1 6.19 -6.44 3.29
C GLY A 1 4.89 -6.64 2.54
N VAL A 2 4.09 -7.50 3.09
CA VAL A 2 2.77 -7.84 2.57
C VAL A 2 1.72 -7.42 3.60
N ALA A 3 0.61 -6.83 3.14
CA ALA A 3 -0.50 -6.40 3.99
C ALA A 3 -1.82 -6.95 3.46
N TRP A 4 -2.84 -7.00 4.31
CA TRP A 4 -4.19 -7.40 3.94
C TRP A 4 -5.23 -6.70 4.81
N GLY A 5 -6.30 -6.22 4.19
CA GLY A 5 -7.45 -5.66 4.91
C GLY A 5 -7.23 -4.31 5.59
N ILE A 6 -6.08 -3.68 5.35
CA ILE A 6 -5.71 -2.39 5.95
C ILE A 6 -5.05 -1.50 4.91
N HIS A 7 -5.05 -0.19 5.18
CA HIS A 7 -4.23 0.74 4.40
C HIS A 7 -2.75 0.43 4.62
N VAL A 8 -1.97 0.46 3.55
CA VAL A 8 -0.56 0.05 3.59
C VAL A 8 0.30 1.20 4.09
N TRP A 9 1.20 0.90 5.04
CA TRP A 9 2.17 1.84 5.57
C TRP A 9 3.27 2.11 4.54
N THR A 10 3.36 3.34 4.05
CA THR A 10 4.37 3.74 3.06
C THR A 10 5.28 4.86 3.54
N ALA A 11 5.23 5.21 4.83
CA ALA A 11 6.05 6.29 5.38
C ALA A 11 7.55 5.97 5.34
N ASP A 12 7.92 4.68 5.33
CA ASP A 12 9.31 4.24 5.24
C ASP A 12 9.82 4.14 3.80
N THR A 13 8.93 4.21 2.81
CA THR A 13 9.26 4.11 1.38
C THR A 13 8.95 5.44 0.70
N GLN A 14 9.81 6.43 0.92
CA GLN A 14 9.55 7.82 0.59
C GLN A 14 9.92 8.19 -0.85
N THR A 15 10.49 7.28 -1.64
CA THR A 15 10.85 7.54 -3.03
C THR A 15 10.06 6.65 -3.98
N PRO A 16 9.76 7.14 -5.22
CA PRO A 16 9.14 6.29 -6.23
C PRO A 16 9.95 5.03 -6.52
N GLU A 17 11.28 5.11 -6.51
CA GLU A 17 12.18 3.97 -6.74
C GLU A 17 12.03 2.91 -5.65
N SER A 18 11.97 3.29 -4.38
CA SER A 18 11.83 2.34 -3.28
C SER A 18 10.48 1.62 -3.34
N ARG A 19 9.40 2.33 -3.70
CA ARG A 19 8.09 1.72 -3.86
C ARG A 19 8.02 0.82 -5.09
N LYS A 20 8.71 1.20 -6.17
CA LYS A 20 8.83 0.36 -7.37
C LYS A 20 9.58 -0.94 -7.06
N GLN A 21 10.67 -0.87 -6.34
CA GLN A 21 11.42 -2.07 -5.90
C GLN A 21 10.55 -2.97 -5.02
N TRP A 22 9.73 -2.39 -4.17
CA TRP A 22 8.78 -3.14 -3.35
C TRP A 22 7.77 -3.86 -4.23
N GLN A 23 7.20 -3.20 -5.25
CA GLN A 23 6.29 -3.83 -6.20
C GLN A 23 6.95 -4.97 -6.96
N GLU A 24 8.20 -4.81 -7.41
CA GLU A 24 8.96 -5.84 -8.10
C GLU A 24 9.20 -7.05 -7.20
N THR A 25 9.52 -6.84 -5.92
CA THR A 25 9.66 -7.90 -4.94
C THR A 25 8.36 -8.68 -4.78
N LEU A 26 7.22 -7.99 -4.70
CA LEU A 26 5.92 -8.62 -4.61
C LEU A 26 5.59 -9.45 -5.86
N GLU A 27 5.92 -8.96 -7.04
CA GLU A 27 5.74 -9.69 -8.29
C GLU A 27 6.59 -10.97 -8.31
N HIS A 28 7.84 -10.90 -7.84
CA HIS A 28 8.70 -12.06 -7.68
C HIS A 28 8.11 -13.10 -6.74
N MET A 29 7.60 -12.67 -5.60
CA MET A 29 6.96 -13.56 -4.63
C MET A 29 5.73 -14.24 -5.25
N ALA A 30 4.90 -13.49 -5.98
CA ALA A 30 3.72 -14.04 -6.65
C ALA A 30 4.09 -15.04 -7.75
N ALA A 31 5.18 -14.79 -8.48
CA ALA A 31 5.65 -15.68 -9.55
C ALA A 31 6.06 -17.07 -9.05
N HIS A 32 6.48 -17.21 -7.79
CA HIS A 32 6.77 -18.49 -7.17
C HIS A 32 5.52 -19.29 -6.79
N LYS A 33 4.32 -18.73 -6.99
CA LYS A 33 3.02 -19.36 -6.74
C LYS A 33 2.92 -20.02 -5.36
N PRO A 34 3.13 -19.26 -4.26
CA PRO A 34 3.04 -19.82 -2.93
C PRO A 34 1.61 -20.32 -2.64
N GLU A 35 1.49 -21.44 -1.97
CA GLU A 35 0.17 -21.97 -1.57
C GLU A 35 -0.46 -21.09 -0.50
N ARG A 36 0.37 -20.48 0.35
CA ARG A 36 -0.07 -19.64 1.46
C ARG A 36 0.92 -18.50 1.67
N VAL A 37 0.35 -17.29 1.85
CA VAL A 37 1.10 -16.10 2.21
C VAL A 37 0.55 -15.58 3.53
N ILE A 38 1.44 -15.38 4.51
CA ILE A 38 1.07 -14.76 5.79
C ILE A 38 1.53 -13.30 5.74
N PRO A 39 0.60 -12.33 5.66
CA PRO A 39 0.99 -10.92 5.65
C PRO A 39 1.63 -10.51 6.98
N GLY A 40 2.61 -9.60 6.92
CA GLY A 40 3.21 -9.02 8.13
C GLY A 40 2.23 -8.15 8.91
N HIS A 41 1.32 -7.48 8.22
CA HIS A 41 0.28 -6.62 8.80
C HIS A 41 -1.04 -6.96 8.15
N TYR A 42 -2.04 -7.36 8.93
CA TYR A 42 -3.35 -7.70 8.38
C TYR A 42 -4.48 -7.56 9.40
N LEU A 43 -5.69 -7.38 8.86
CA LEU A 43 -6.94 -7.44 9.61
C LEU A 43 -7.86 -8.43 8.89
N GLY A 44 -8.57 -9.26 9.67
CA GLY A 44 -9.41 -10.31 9.13
C GLY A 44 -8.62 -11.54 8.71
N THR A 45 -9.23 -12.39 7.90
CA THR A 45 -8.61 -13.63 7.41
C THR A 45 -7.94 -13.38 6.07
N PRO A 46 -6.59 -13.52 5.97
CA PRO A 46 -5.93 -13.40 4.68
C PRO A 46 -6.42 -14.46 3.70
N PRO A 47 -6.51 -14.12 2.40
CA PRO A 47 -6.93 -15.08 1.38
C PRO A 47 -5.86 -16.15 1.15
N ALA A 48 -6.27 -17.28 0.58
CA ALA A 48 -5.33 -18.29 0.11
C ALA A 48 -4.54 -17.81 -1.11
N GLY A 49 -3.42 -18.47 -1.41
CA GLY A 49 -2.60 -18.18 -2.57
C GLY A 49 -1.92 -16.82 -2.49
N THR A 50 -1.95 -16.06 -3.58
CA THR A 50 -1.26 -14.78 -3.72
C THR A 50 -2.13 -13.56 -3.42
N GLY A 51 -3.34 -13.75 -2.88
CA GLY A 51 -4.30 -12.65 -2.71
C GLY A 51 -3.77 -11.47 -1.92
N ALA A 52 -3.05 -11.72 -0.81
CA ALA A 52 -2.46 -10.64 -0.02
C ALA A 52 -1.33 -9.91 -0.76
N ILE A 53 -0.54 -10.64 -1.54
CA ILE A 53 0.50 -10.05 -2.38
C ILE A 53 -0.14 -9.16 -3.45
N ASP A 54 -1.17 -9.65 -4.12
CA ASP A 54 -1.89 -8.90 -5.15
C ASP A 54 -2.54 -7.64 -4.57
N PHE A 55 -3.16 -7.75 -3.41
CA PHE A 55 -3.73 -6.60 -2.70
C PHE A 55 -2.67 -5.53 -2.44
N THR A 56 -1.53 -5.91 -1.88
CA THR A 56 -0.46 -4.97 -1.55
C THR A 56 0.11 -4.30 -2.81
N ARG A 57 0.35 -5.08 -3.86
CA ARG A 57 0.84 -4.55 -5.14
C ARG A 57 -0.15 -3.56 -5.76
N ASP A 58 -1.42 -3.92 -5.84
CA ASP A 58 -2.46 -3.04 -6.40
C ASP A 58 -2.60 -1.76 -5.58
N TYR A 59 -2.52 -1.86 -4.25
CA TYR A 59 -2.55 -0.70 -3.37
C TYR A 59 -1.39 0.25 -3.67
N LEU A 60 -0.16 -0.27 -3.79
CA LEU A 60 1.01 0.54 -4.09
C LEU A 60 0.89 1.25 -5.45
N GLN A 61 0.36 0.56 -6.47
CA GLN A 61 0.12 1.15 -7.78
C GLN A 61 -0.89 2.31 -7.70
N ARG A 62 -1.98 2.11 -6.97
CA ARG A 62 -3.00 3.16 -6.77
C ARG A 62 -2.46 4.32 -5.95
N PHE A 63 -1.64 4.05 -4.96
CA PHE A 63 -0.96 5.07 -4.16
C PHE A 63 -0.03 5.93 -5.02
N GLU A 64 0.77 5.32 -5.90
CA GLU A 64 1.63 6.05 -6.83
C GLU A 64 0.81 6.94 -7.78
N LYS A 65 -0.29 6.43 -8.32
CA LYS A 65 -1.16 7.22 -9.19
C LYS A 65 -1.76 8.41 -8.45
N ALA A 66 -2.16 8.22 -7.20
CA ALA A 66 -2.70 9.28 -6.38
C ALA A 66 -1.64 10.36 -6.09
N LEU A 67 -0.41 9.97 -5.80
CA LEU A 67 0.72 10.90 -5.60
C LEU A 67 1.02 11.70 -6.87
N ALA A 68 0.92 11.08 -8.05
CA ALA A 68 1.14 11.75 -9.32
C ALA A 68 0.00 12.73 -9.66
N ALA A 69 -1.22 12.43 -9.23
CA ALA A 69 -2.40 13.25 -9.54
C ALA A 69 -2.62 14.39 -8.55
N HIS A 70 -2.12 14.28 -7.31
CA HIS A 70 -2.38 15.23 -6.23
C HIS A 70 -1.07 15.67 -5.58
N LYS A 71 -0.94 16.98 -5.35
CA LYS A 71 0.25 17.57 -4.70
C LYS A 71 0.12 17.62 -3.18
N ASP A 72 -1.10 17.44 -2.65
CA ASP A 72 -1.38 17.49 -1.23
C ASP A 72 -1.84 16.13 -0.69
N SER A 73 -1.69 15.95 0.62
CA SER A 73 -2.08 14.72 1.29
C SER A 73 -3.59 14.51 1.26
N ALA A 74 -4.38 15.58 1.34
CA ALA A 74 -5.85 15.47 1.33
C ALA A 74 -6.35 14.80 0.05
N GLY A 75 -5.81 15.18 -1.11
CA GLY A 75 -6.18 14.56 -2.39
C GLY A 75 -5.81 13.08 -2.45
N VAL A 76 -4.62 12.72 -1.99
CA VAL A 76 -4.16 11.33 -1.92
C VAL A 76 -5.05 10.52 -0.98
N ILE A 77 -5.30 11.02 0.22
CA ILE A 77 -6.14 10.35 1.23
C ILE A 77 -7.56 10.11 0.68
N ASN A 78 -8.18 11.13 0.11
CA ASN A 78 -9.53 11.02 -0.43
C ASN A 78 -9.61 10.00 -1.58
N THR A 79 -8.60 9.99 -2.45
CA THR A 79 -8.54 9.04 -3.57
C THR A 79 -8.47 7.61 -3.06
N LEU A 80 -7.58 7.32 -2.11
CA LEU A 80 -7.43 5.97 -1.55
C LEU A 80 -8.69 5.53 -0.77
N LYS A 81 -9.32 6.44 -0.03
CA LYS A 81 -10.57 6.13 0.69
C LYS A 81 -11.73 5.81 -0.26
N LYS A 82 -11.78 6.46 -1.42
CA LYS A 82 -12.79 6.16 -2.44
C LYS A 82 -12.56 4.80 -3.10
N GLN A 83 -11.30 4.44 -3.34
CA GLN A 83 -10.93 3.18 -3.97
C GLN A 83 -11.03 2.00 -3.00
N TYR A 84 -10.84 2.24 -1.72
CA TYR A 84 -10.90 1.24 -0.65
C TYR A 84 -11.84 1.70 0.46
N PRO A 85 -13.16 1.78 0.19
CA PRO A 85 -14.11 2.25 1.21
C PRO A 85 -14.15 1.30 2.40
N GLY A 86 -14.07 1.87 3.61
CA GLY A 86 -14.12 1.10 4.84
C GLY A 86 -12.86 0.30 5.17
N LEU A 87 -11.76 0.47 4.42
CA LEU A 87 -10.51 -0.22 4.74
C LEU A 87 -9.96 0.30 6.06
N ALA A 88 -9.46 -0.62 6.91
CA ALA A 88 -8.94 -0.30 8.23
C ALA A 88 -7.58 0.42 8.19
N ASP A 89 -7.17 0.98 9.32
CA ASP A 89 -5.89 1.65 9.52
C ASP A 89 -5.75 2.94 8.69
N GLU A 90 -6.77 3.79 8.76
CA GLU A 90 -6.76 5.10 8.09
C GLU A 90 -5.63 6.01 8.59
N SER A 91 -5.19 5.86 9.85
CA SER A 91 -4.08 6.63 10.38
C SER A 91 -2.77 6.36 9.66
N SER A 92 -2.52 5.12 9.24
CA SER A 92 -1.36 4.78 8.40
C SER A 92 -1.45 5.47 7.04
N LEU A 93 -2.63 5.52 6.43
CA LEU A 93 -2.84 6.24 5.18
C LEU A 93 -2.56 7.74 5.34
N GLU A 94 -3.11 8.35 6.38
CA GLU A 94 -2.95 9.79 6.63
C GLU A 94 -1.48 10.16 6.82
N LEU A 95 -0.77 9.43 7.66
CA LEU A 95 0.65 9.66 7.90
C LEU A 95 1.48 9.41 6.64
N SER A 96 1.25 8.29 5.97
CA SER A 96 1.95 7.93 4.74
C SER A 96 1.76 8.98 3.64
N ALA A 97 0.54 9.49 3.49
CA ALA A 97 0.25 10.53 2.49
C ALA A 97 0.98 11.84 2.84
N LYS A 98 0.96 12.25 4.09
CA LYS A 98 1.66 13.47 4.52
C LYS A 98 3.18 13.36 4.33
N VAL A 99 3.77 12.23 4.66
CA VAL A 99 5.21 12.00 4.48
C VAL A 99 5.58 12.01 3.00
N ASN A 100 4.83 11.30 2.17
CA ASN A 100 5.15 11.15 0.75
C ASN A 100 4.82 12.38 -0.10
N THR A 101 3.99 13.29 0.38
CA THR A 101 3.75 14.59 -0.26
C THR A 101 4.67 15.69 0.25
N GLY A 102 5.53 15.39 1.22
CA GLY A 102 6.46 16.36 1.79
C GLY A 102 5.87 17.25 2.89
N GLU A 103 4.63 17.00 3.32
CA GLU A 103 4.00 17.79 4.38
C GLU A 103 4.50 17.41 5.77
N MET A 104 5.11 16.25 5.93
CA MET A 104 5.64 15.74 7.20
C MET A 104 6.95 15.01 6.96
N LYS A 105 7.87 15.14 7.91
CA LYS A 105 9.11 14.34 7.92
C LYS A 105 8.92 13.09 8.76
N TRP A 106 9.54 12.03 8.31
CA TRP A 106 9.50 10.74 8.98
C TRP A 106 10.89 10.16 9.22
#